data_ddf174a17522c39739a4c3f2f8804841
#
_entry.id   ddf174a17522c39739a4c3f2f8804841
#
_cell.length_a   1.000
_cell.length_b   1.000
_cell.length_c   1.000
_cell.angle_alpha   90.00
_cell.angle_beta   90.00
_cell.angle_gamma   90.00
#
_symmetry.space_group_name_H-M   'P 1'
#
loop_
_entity.id
_entity.type
_entity.pdbx_description
1 polymer ?
#
loop_
_entity_poly.entity_id
_entity_poly.type
_entity_poly.pdbx_seq_one_letter_code
_entity_poly.pdbx_strand_id
1 'polypeptide(L)'
;MEKGKNRIFKTAFLMVVITLSAKVLGMLRDILLASSYGTSSDAVAYDTASRLPLLIFDFVIGGVVTASFIPVFNEVSFKEGKEKAFDFANCFINAVLLLTSIITVIGFVFASPLVSVLAPSLEESTAVLAVSLTRIMFPMVIFTGLAYCFVGLLQSFDKFLLPALISLVSNLIMVLYFVFFNEEFGIYGL
;
A
#
# COMPACT_ATOMS: atom_id res chain seq x y z
N MET A 1 -21.50 -31.48 6.56
CA MET A 1 -20.29 -30.96 7.23
C MET A 1 -19.03 -31.07 6.36
N GLU A 2 -18.82 -32.11 5.60
CA GLU A 2 -17.61 -32.34 4.77
C GLU A 2 -17.42 -31.32 3.62
N LYS A 3 -18.48 -30.92 2.92
CA LYS A 3 -18.40 -29.91 1.84
C LYS A 3 -17.94 -28.53 2.33
N GLY A 4 -18.30 -28.12 3.55
CA GLY A 4 -17.85 -26.86 4.15
C GLY A 4 -16.35 -26.89 4.51
N LYS A 5 -15.90 -28.00 5.08
CA LYS A 5 -14.50 -28.20 5.47
C LYS A 5 -13.57 -28.20 4.24
N ASN A 6 -13.99 -28.85 3.15
CA ASN A 6 -13.23 -28.87 1.89
C ASN A 6 -13.17 -27.48 1.24
N ARG A 7 -14.21 -26.66 1.35
CA ARG A 7 -14.22 -25.30 0.82
C ARG A 7 -13.28 -24.38 1.59
N ILE A 8 -13.31 -24.45 2.93
CA ILE A 8 -12.40 -23.66 3.80
C ILE A 8 -10.95 -24.05 3.52
N PHE A 9 -10.64 -25.35 3.47
CA PHE A 9 -9.30 -25.84 3.17
C PHE A 9 -8.80 -25.36 1.80
N LYS A 10 -9.65 -25.44 0.77
CA LYS A 10 -9.31 -24.99 -0.58
C LYS A 10 -9.03 -23.48 -0.62
N THR A 11 -9.84 -22.67 0.08
CA THR A 11 -9.64 -21.21 0.16
C THR A 11 -8.34 -20.88 0.91
N ALA A 12 -8.08 -21.53 2.04
CA ALA A 12 -6.85 -21.34 2.80
C ALA A 12 -5.61 -21.74 1.99
N PHE A 13 -5.65 -22.88 1.31
CA PHE A 13 -4.57 -23.33 0.43
C PHE A 13 -4.31 -22.32 -0.70
N LEU A 14 -5.37 -21.83 -1.34
CA LEU A 14 -5.26 -20.82 -2.41
C LEU A 14 -4.64 -19.51 -1.91
N MET A 15 -5.02 -19.07 -0.70
CA MET A 15 -4.42 -17.89 -0.06
C MET A 15 -2.90 -18.10 0.19
N VAL A 16 -2.49 -19.28 0.66
CA VAL A 16 -1.07 -19.60 0.86
C VAL A 16 -0.32 -19.53 -0.47
N VAL A 17 -0.86 -20.13 -1.53
CA VAL A 17 -0.24 -20.12 -2.86
C VAL A 17 -0.10 -18.69 -3.39
N ILE A 18 -1.16 -17.88 -3.31
CA ILE A 18 -1.12 -16.47 -3.74
C ILE A 18 -0.09 -15.67 -2.95
N THR A 19 -0.07 -15.84 -1.62
CA THR A 19 0.88 -15.12 -0.76
C THR A 19 2.33 -15.52 -1.06
N LEU A 20 2.61 -16.81 -1.26
CA LEU A 20 3.94 -17.27 -1.66
C LEU A 20 4.35 -16.74 -3.03
N SER A 21 3.43 -16.77 -4.00
CA SER A 21 3.68 -16.22 -5.34
C SER A 21 3.96 -14.71 -5.28
N ALA A 22 3.21 -13.98 -4.46
CA ALA A 22 3.44 -12.55 -4.24
C ALA A 22 4.81 -12.26 -3.61
N LYS A 23 5.26 -13.11 -2.68
CA LYS A 23 6.61 -12.99 -2.07
C LYS A 23 7.72 -13.29 -3.07
N VAL A 24 7.56 -14.31 -3.93
CA VAL A 24 8.51 -14.63 -4.99
C VAL A 24 8.62 -13.47 -5.99
N LEU A 25 7.48 -12.92 -6.42
CA LEU A 25 7.47 -11.74 -7.30
C LEU A 25 8.09 -10.50 -6.61
N GLY A 26 7.84 -10.31 -5.31
CA GLY A 26 8.47 -9.25 -4.53
C GLY A 26 10.00 -9.39 -4.48
N MET A 27 10.49 -10.60 -4.26
CA MET A 27 11.93 -10.88 -4.31
C MET A 27 12.51 -10.64 -5.71
N LEU A 28 11.79 -11.04 -6.77
CA LEU A 28 12.22 -10.77 -8.15
C LEU A 28 12.27 -9.26 -8.43
N ARG A 29 11.28 -8.49 -7.98
CA ARG A 29 11.28 -7.03 -8.05
C ARG A 29 12.51 -6.44 -7.37
N ASP A 30 12.85 -6.89 -6.16
CA ASP A 30 13.99 -6.37 -5.40
C ASP A 30 15.33 -6.71 -6.09
N ILE A 31 15.42 -7.91 -6.69
CA ILE A 31 16.59 -8.29 -7.51
C ILE A 31 16.69 -7.40 -8.75
N LEU A 32 15.59 -7.13 -9.45
CA LEU A 32 15.56 -6.26 -10.63
C LEU A 32 15.93 -4.82 -10.27
N LEU A 33 15.41 -4.30 -9.16
CA LEU A 33 15.79 -2.98 -8.63
C LEU A 33 17.30 -2.93 -8.35
N ALA A 34 17.83 -3.92 -7.63
CA ALA A 34 19.25 -3.99 -7.31
C ALA A 34 20.14 -4.19 -8.55
N SER A 35 19.69 -4.95 -9.54
CA SER A 35 20.45 -5.15 -10.77
C SER A 35 20.46 -3.92 -11.69
N SER A 36 19.36 -3.16 -11.72
CA SER A 36 19.23 -1.97 -12.56
C SER A 36 19.94 -0.75 -11.98
N TYR A 37 19.84 -0.57 -10.64
CA TYR A 37 20.32 0.64 -9.99
C TYR A 37 21.45 0.38 -8.98
N GLY A 38 21.64 -0.85 -8.50
CA GLY A 38 22.69 -1.22 -7.56
C GLY A 38 22.61 -0.42 -6.27
N THR A 39 23.73 0.16 -5.85
CA THR A 39 23.86 1.09 -4.72
C THR A 39 23.99 2.54 -5.20
N SER A 40 23.44 2.86 -6.37
CA SER A 40 23.51 4.21 -6.93
C SER A 40 22.74 5.22 -6.06
N SER A 41 23.05 6.49 -6.23
CA SER A 41 22.32 7.60 -5.61
C SER A 41 20.82 7.54 -5.91
N ASP A 42 20.44 7.07 -7.10
CA ASP A 42 19.04 6.92 -7.54
C ASP A 42 18.31 5.86 -6.71
N ALA A 43 18.93 4.68 -6.49
CA ALA A 43 18.35 3.62 -5.66
C ALA A 43 18.15 4.08 -4.21
N VAL A 44 19.14 4.78 -3.65
CA VAL A 44 19.06 5.31 -2.28
C VAL A 44 17.98 6.38 -2.16
N ALA A 45 17.91 7.28 -3.15
CA ALA A 45 16.87 8.32 -3.20
C ALA A 45 15.45 7.70 -3.28
N TYR A 46 15.27 6.69 -4.14
CA TYR A 46 14.00 5.97 -4.28
C TYR A 46 13.61 5.21 -3.00
N ASP A 47 14.53 4.47 -2.39
CA ASP A 47 14.27 3.74 -1.14
C ASP A 47 13.84 4.71 -0.02
N THR A 48 14.54 5.83 0.11
CA THR A 48 14.19 6.89 1.08
C THR A 48 12.82 7.49 0.78
N ALA A 49 12.54 7.84 -0.48
CA ALA A 49 11.30 8.48 -0.89
C ALA A 49 10.08 7.57 -0.76
N SER A 50 10.21 6.27 -1.08
CA SER A 50 9.10 5.32 -1.03
C SER A 50 8.70 4.95 0.40
N ARG A 51 9.65 4.96 1.34
CA ARG A 51 9.37 4.63 2.75
C ARG A 51 8.57 5.71 3.48
N LEU A 52 8.80 6.98 3.17
CA LEU A 52 8.18 8.10 3.89
C LEU A 52 6.64 8.09 3.85
N PRO A 53 5.99 8.04 2.68
CA PRO A 53 4.54 8.00 2.60
C PRO A 53 3.94 6.77 3.30
N LEU A 54 4.59 5.60 3.17
CA LEU A 54 4.13 4.35 3.78
C LEU A 54 4.26 4.39 5.31
N LEU A 55 5.37 4.87 5.86
CA LEU A 55 5.57 5.00 7.30
C LEU A 55 4.52 5.92 7.93
N ILE A 56 4.27 7.08 7.31
CA ILE A 56 3.27 8.03 7.80
C ILE A 56 1.87 7.42 7.72
N PHE A 57 1.56 6.74 6.62
CA PHE A 57 0.28 6.05 6.45
C PHE A 57 0.07 4.97 7.52
N ASP A 58 1.04 4.08 7.72
CA ASP A 58 0.96 2.98 8.69
C ASP A 58 0.81 3.50 10.12
N PHE A 59 1.51 4.58 10.45
CA PHE A 59 1.46 5.19 11.78
C PHE A 59 0.10 5.82 12.08
N VAL A 60 -0.53 6.45 11.09
CA VAL A 60 -1.78 7.21 11.29
C VAL A 60 -3.02 6.36 11.03
N ILE A 61 -3.01 5.50 10.02
CA ILE A 61 -4.21 4.83 9.49
C ILE A 61 -4.10 3.30 9.51
N GLY A 62 -2.89 2.73 9.34
CA GLY A 62 -2.70 1.31 9.06
C GLY A 62 -3.40 0.34 10.05
N GLY A 63 -3.47 0.69 11.34
CA GLY A 63 -4.17 -0.10 12.35
C GLY A 63 -5.67 0.20 12.47
N VAL A 64 -6.12 1.39 12.08
CA VAL A 64 -7.51 1.87 12.34
C VAL A 64 -8.54 1.06 11.55
N VAL A 65 -8.25 0.72 10.30
CA VAL A 65 -9.18 -0.02 9.45
C VAL A 65 -9.46 -1.42 10.03
N THR A 66 -8.42 -2.15 10.38
CA THR A 66 -8.58 -3.52 10.91
C THR A 66 -9.13 -3.55 12.33
N ALA A 67 -8.69 -2.61 13.18
CA ALA A 67 -9.07 -2.59 14.59
C ALA A 67 -10.45 -1.98 14.84
N SER A 68 -10.90 -1.03 14.02
CA SER A 68 -12.14 -0.28 14.26
C SER A 68 -13.18 -0.47 13.17
N PHE A 69 -12.82 -0.36 11.90
CA PHE A 69 -13.79 -0.41 10.80
C PHE A 69 -14.51 -1.77 10.74
N ILE A 70 -13.76 -2.88 10.69
CA ILE A 70 -14.34 -4.22 10.51
C ILE A 70 -15.31 -4.59 11.64
N PRO A 71 -14.94 -4.46 12.95
CA PRO A 71 -15.86 -4.76 14.04
C PRO A 71 -17.13 -3.90 14.03
N VAL A 72 -16.97 -2.57 13.83
CA VAL A 72 -18.11 -1.64 13.83
C VAL A 72 -19.03 -1.89 12.63
N PHE A 73 -18.47 -2.10 11.44
CA PHE A 73 -19.25 -2.43 10.24
C PHE A 73 -20.11 -3.69 10.47
N ASN A 74 -19.51 -4.74 11.02
CA ASN A 74 -20.22 -5.98 11.30
C ASN A 74 -21.28 -5.81 12.40
N GLU A 75 -21.01 -5.01 13.44
CA GLU A 75 -21.95 -4.72 14.51
C GLU A 75 -23.17 -3.94 13.98
N VAL A 76 -22.94 -2.87 13.21
CA VAL A 76 -24.02 -2.08 12.58
C VAL A 76 -24.81 -2.94 11.61
N SER A 77 -24.12 -3.76 10.80
CA SER A 77 -24.79 -4.67 9.87
C SER A 77 -25.71 -5.67 10.55
N PHE A 78 -25.31 -6.15 11.74
CA PHE A 78 -26.09 -7.09 12.53
C PHE A 78 -27.28 -6.43 13.25
N LYS A 79 -27.06 -5.25 13.87
CA LYS A 79 -28.06 -4.56 14.69
C LYS A 79 -29.06 -3.72 13.90
N GLU A 80 -28.58 -3.03 12.86
CA GLU A 80 -29.33 -1.99 12.15
C GLU A 80 -29.57 -2.33 10.66
N GLY A 81 -28.96 -3.40 10.19
CA GLY A 81 -29.09 -3.87 8.81
C GLY A 81 -28.01 -3.35 7.86
N LYS A 82 -27.99 -3.94 6.66
CA LYS A 82 -26.94 -3.68 5.66
C LYS A 82 -26.92 -2.24 5.17
N GLU A 83 -28.07 -1.60 5.02
CA GLU A 83 -28.15 -0.23 4.51
C GLU A 83 -27.40 0.74 5.44
N LYS A 84 -27.67 0.65 6.74
CA LYS A 84 -26.96 1.45 7.76
C LYS A 84 -25.46 1.14 7.83
N ALA A 85 -25.08 -0.12 7.65
CA ALA A 85 -23.67 -0.50 7.58
C ALA A 85 -22.95 0.14 6.38
N PHE A 86 -23.61 0.24 5.23
CA PHE A 86 -23.03 0.93 4.06
C PHE A 86 -23.01 2.45 4.24
N ASP A 87 -24.00 3.06 4.93
CA ASP A 87 -23.94 4.47 5.32
C ASP A 87 -22.73 4.76 6.21
N PHE A 88 -22.50 3.89 7.21
CA PHE A 88 -21.28 3.94 8.04
C PHE A 88 -20.01 3.79 7.20
N ALA A 89 -19.95 2.80 6.28
CA ALA A 89 -18.80 2.59 5.42
C ALA A 89 -18.50 3.82 4.55
N ASN A 90 -19.51 4.45 3.98
CA ASN A 90 -19.36 5.67 3.19
C ASN A 90 -18.80 6.83 4.03
N CYS A 91 -19.34 7.03 5.26
CA CYS A 91 -18.84 8.03 6.18
C CYS A 91 -17.36 7.78 6.53
N PHE A 92 -17.01 6.54 6.82
CA PHE A 92 -15.64 6.13 7.15
C PHE A 92 -14.67 6.36 5.99
N ILE A 93 -15.06 5.95 4.75
CA ILE A 93 -14.25 6.15 3.54
C ILE A 93 -14.01 7.65 3.30
N ASN A 94 -15.04 8.48 3.46
CA ASN A 94 -14.90 9.92 3.30
C ASN A 94 -13.97 10.54 4.36
N ALA A 95 -14.04 10.06 5.60
CA ALA A 95 -13.13 10.49 6.67
C ALA A 95 -11.68 10.09 6.37
N VAL A 96 -11.45 8.85 5.90
CA VAL A 96 -10.11 8.39 5.49
C VAL A 96 -9.61 9.19 4.28
N LEU A 97 -10.45 9.46 3.29
CA LEU A 97 -10.11 10.30 2.13
C LEU A 97 -9.68 11.70 2.57
N LEU A 98 -10.44 12.33 3.45
CA LEU A 98 -10.11 13.66 3.97
C LEU A 98 -8.77 13.63 4.71
N LEU A 99 -8.58 12.67 5.62
CA LEU A 99 -7.37 12.54 6.42
C LEU A 99 -6.14 12.27 5.54
N THR A 100 -6.23 11.33 4.60
CA THR A 100 -5.14 11.00 3.67
C THR A 100 -4.83 12.16 2.72
N SER A 101 -5.83 12.95 2.31
CA SER A 101 -5.61 14.15 1.51
C SER A 101 -4.84 15.22 2.30
N ILE A 102 -5.19 15.42 3.57
CA ILE A 102 -4.46 16.34 4.47
C ILE A 102 -3.02 15.87 4.65
N ILE A 103 -2.81 14.57 4.92
CA ILE A 103 -1.47 13.98 5.05
C ILE A 103 -0.67 14.18 3.76
N THR A 104 -1.29 13.97 2.60
CA THR A 104 -0.65 14.16 1.30
C THR A 104 -0.19 15.61 1.10
N VAL A 105 -1.04 16.58 1.40
CA VAL A 105 -0.68 18.00 1.28
C VAL A 105 0.44 18.36 2.24
N ILE A 106 0.35 17.95 3.50
CA ILE A 106 1.40 18.18 4.50
C ILE A 106 2.71 17.53 4.06
N GLY A 107 2.67 16.26 3.64
CA GLY A 107 3.85 15.52 3.20
C GLY A 107 4.50 16.12 1.95
N PHE A 108 3.69 16.60 1.00
CA PHE A 108 4.19 17.29 -0.20
C PHE A 108 4.90 18.59 0.14
N VAL A 109 4.33 19.40 1.03
CA VAL A 109 4.91 20.69 1.46
C VAL A 109 6.16 20.47 2.30
N PHE A 110 6.12 19.52 3.24
CA PHE A 110 7.21 19.23 4.16
C PHE A 110 8.13 18.10 3.69
N ALA A 111 8.13 17.74 2.40
CA ALA A 111 8.98 16.67 1.87
C ALA A 111 10.47 16.88 2.18
N SER A 112 10.98 18.11 2.06
CA SER A 112 12.39 18.42 2.32
C SER A 112 12.80 18.17 3.78
N PRO A 113 12.14 18.74 4.80
CA PRO A 113 12.48 18.42 6.20
C PRO A 113 12.23 16.94 6.55
N LEU A 114 11.23 16.28 5.97
CA LEU A 114 10.99 14.87 6.22
C LEU A 114 12.15 13.99 5.71
N VAL A 115 12.65 14.25 4.51
CA VAL A 115 13.82 13.55 3.96
C VAL A 115 15.06 13.82 4.81
N SER A 116 15.28 15.07 5.23
CA SER A 116 16.44 15.43 6.06
C SER A 116 16.42 14.73 7.43
N VAL A 117 15.25 14.52 8.01
CA VAL A 117 15.10 13.80 9.30
C VAL A 117 15.30 12.29 9.12
N LEU A 118 14.76 11.72 8.04
CA LEU A 118 14.84 10.26 7.80
C LEU A 118 16.25 9.82 7.36
N ALA A 119 16.89 10.64 6.55
CA ALA A 119 18.19 10.33 5.95
C ALA A 119 19.16 11.53 6.00
N PRO A 120 19.63 11.90 7.21
CA PRO A 120 20.45 13.12 7.41
C PRO A 120 21.84 13.03 6.78
N SER A 121 22.30 11.85 6.40
CA SER A 121 23.63 11.59 5.83
C SER A 121 23.64 11.52 4.29
N LEU A 122 22.54 11.84 3.62
CA LEU A 122 22.50 11.86 2.16
C LEU A 122 23.37 12.99 1.59
N GLU A 123 24.05 12.68 0.50
CA GLU A 123 24.68 13.72 -0.33
C GLU A 123 23.62 14.68 -0.88
N GLU A 124 23.98 15.93 -1.07
CA GLU A 124 23.06 17.00 -1.47
C GLU A 124 22.29 16.66 -2.77
N SER A 125 22.97 16.11 -3.77
CA SER A 125 22.38 15.67 -5.03
C SER A 125 21.33 14.57 -4.84
N THR A 126 21.65 13.57 -4.03
CA THR A 126 20.75 12.45 -3.70
C THR A 126 19.56 12.93 -2.87
N ALA A 127 19.79 13.85 -1.94
CA ALA A 127 18.72 14.44 -1.12
C ALA A 127 17.71 15.23 -1.97
N VAL A 128 18.17 16.02 -2.96
CA VAL A 128 17.30 16.75 -3.90
C VAL A 128 16.44 15.77 -4.71
N LEU A 129 17.03 14.69 -5.20
CA LEU A 129 16.30 13.66 -5.92
C LEU A 129 15.27 12.96 -5.01
N ALA A 130 15.67 12.58 -3.78
CA ALA A 130 14.78 11.97 -2.81
C ALA A 130 13.58 12.87 -2.47
N VAL A 131 13.78 14.17 -2.30
CA VAL A 131 12.70 15.15 -2.06
C VAL A 131 11.76 15.21 -3.26
N SER A 132 12.28 15.22 -4.48
CA SER A 132 11.48 15.23 -5.71
C SER A 132 10.61 13.97 -5.83
N LEU A 133 11.21 12.80 -5.65
CA LEU A 133 10.50 11.52 -5.67
C LEU A 133 9.47 11.43 -4.53
N THR A 134 9.82 11.88 -3.32
CA THR A 134 8.90 11.92 -2.17
C THR A 134 7.64 12.72 -2.51
N ARG A 135 7.76 13.88 -3.15
CA ARG A 135 6.60 14.69 -3.57
C ARG A 135 5.73 13.96 -4.57
N ILE A 136 6.34 13.25 -5.54
CA ILE A 136 5.60 12.45 -6.54
C ILE A 136 4.88 11.28 -5.88
N MET A 137 5.48 10.68 -4.84
CA MET A 137 4.94 9.49 -4.17
C MET A 137 3.89 9.79 -3.10
N PHE A 138 3.86 10.99 -2.50
CA PHE A 138 2.89 11.30 -1.44
C PHE A 138 1.41 11.09 -1.84
N PRO A 139 0.94 11.40 -3.07
CA PRO A 139 -0.41 11.09 -3.51
C PRO A 139 -0.79 9.62 -3.39
N MET A 140 0.18 8.69 -3.38
CA MET A 140 -0.05 7.28 -3.16
C MET A 140 -0.75 7.00 -1.82
N VAL A 141 -0.57 7.84 -0.80
CA VAL A 141 -1.22 7.73 0.52
C VAL A 141 -2.75 7.72 0.40
N ILE A 142 -3.31 8.54 -0.50
CA ILE A 142 -4.76 8.59 -0.75
C ILE A 142 -5.25 7.26 -1.32
N PHE A 143 -4.58 6.75 -2.35
CA PHE A 143 -4.95 5.49 -2.99
C PHE A 143 -4.77 4.29 -2.05
N THR A 144 -3.71 4.30 -1.24
CA THR A 144 -3.46 3.29 -0.21
C THR A 144 -4.58 3.31 0.83
N GLY A 145 -4.98 4.48 1.32
CA GLY A 145 -6.10 4.64 2.26
C GLY A 145 -7.42 4.07 1.72
N LEU A 146 -7.75 4.39 0.47
CA LEU A 146 -8.90 3.82 -0.22
C LEU A 146 -8.80 2.29 -0.35
N ALA A 147 -7.65 1.79 -0.78
CA ALA A 147 -7.43 0.35 -0.92
C ALA A 147 -7.64 -0.38 0.41
N TYR A 148 -7.13 0.16 1.53
CA TYR A 148 -7.34 -0.42 2.86
C TYR A 148 -8.82 -0.41 3.29
N CYS A 149 -9.57 0.65 2.98
CA CYS A 149 -11.02 0.69 3.23
C CYS A 149 -11.76 -0.42 2.46
N PHE A 150 -11.45 -0.60 1.17
CA PHE A 150 -12.04 -1.68 0.38
C PHE A 150 -11.61 -3.07 0.84
N VAL A 151 -10.34 -3.23 1.25
CA VAL A 151 -9.85 -4.46 1.87
C VAL A 151 -10.64 -4.77 3.13
N GLY A 152 -10.83 -3.79 4.03
CA GLY A 152 -11.63 -3.94 5.25
C GLY A 152 -13.07 -4.33 4.95
N LEU A 153 -13.69 -3.70 3.94
CA LEU A 153 -15.04 -4.02 3.52
C LEU A 153 -15.14 -5.46 2.97
N LEU A 154 -14.20 -5.89 2.13
CA LEU A 154 -14.16 -7.26 1.62
C LEU A 154 -13.95 -8.29 2.72
N GLN A 155 -13.09 -7.99 3.70
CA GLN A 155 -12.85 -8.86 4.87
C GLN A 155 -14.09 -8.96 5.76
N SER A 156 -14.87 -7.89 5.90
CA SER A 156 -16.16 -7.92 6.62
C SER A 156 -17.19 -8.85 5.96
N PHE A 157 -17.02 -9.18 4.68
CA PHE A 157 -17.80 -10.18 3.94
C PHE A 157 -17.11 -11.54 3.80
N ASP A 158 -16.12 -11.84 4.63
CA ASP A 158 -15.30 -13.08 4.57
C ASP A 158 -14.58 -13.30 3.23
N LYS A 159 -14.36 -12.22 2.46
CA LYS A 159 -13.68 -12.28 1.15
C LYS A 159 -12.20 -11.93 1.31
N PHE A 160 -11.41 -12.87 1.80
CA PHE A 160 -9.98 -12.68 2.05
C PHE A 160 -9.10 -12.90 0.81
N LEU A 161 -9.60 -13.57 -0.22
CA LEU A 161 -8.83 -13.92 -1.41
C LEU A 161 -8.49 -12.69 -2.27
N LEU A 162 -9.45 -11.79 -2.46
CA LEU A 162 -9.26 -10.57 -3.26
C LEU A 162 -8.18 -9.65 -2.68
N PRO A 163 -8.17 -9.34 -1.36
CA PRO A 163 -7.07 -8.61 -0.74
C PRO A 163 -5.69 -9.25 -0.95
N ALA A 164 -5.61 -10.58 -0.89
CA ALA A 164 -4.34 -11.29 -1.09
C ALA A 164 -3.78 -11.10 -2.53
N LEU A 165 -4.66 -10.93 -3.52
CA LEU A 165 -4.26 -10.67 -4.91
C LEU A 165 -3.64 -9.29 -5.12
N ILE A 166 -3.95 -8.30 -4.28
CA ILE A 166 -3.41 -6.92 -4.42
C ILE A 166 -1.89 -6.94 -4.41
N SER A 167 -1.28 -7.61 -3.44
CA SER A 167 0.17 -7.71 -3.33
C SER A 167 0.80 -8.44 -4.52
N LEU A 168 0.14 -9.48 -5.03
CA LEU A 168 0.60 -10.22 -6.21
C LEU A 168 0.56 -9.35 -7.45
N VAL A 169 -0.55 -8.64 -7.68
CA VAL A 169 -0.71 -7.74 -8.84
C VAL A 169 0.27 -6.57 -8.77
N SER A 170 0.44 -5.95 -7.60
CA SER A 170 1.39 -4.85 -7.42
C SER A 170 2.83 -5.26 -7.75
N ASN A 171 3.29 -6.40 -7.20
CA ASN A 171 4.63 -6.89 -7.51
C ASN A 171 4.77 -7.29 -8.99
N LEU A 172 3.72 -7.85 -9.60
CA LEU A 172 3.74 -8.18 -11.02
C LEU A 172 3.88 -6.92 -11.90
N ILE A 173 3.12 -5.86 -11.59
CA ILE A 173 3.21 -4.58 -12.31
C ILE A 173 4.63 -4.02 -12.21
N MET A 174 5.24 -4.04 -11.02
CA MET A 174 6.61 -3.56 -10.83
C MET A 174 7.63 -4.40 -11.62
N VAL A 175 7.50 -5.73 -11.63
CA VAL A 175 8.37 -6.60 -12.44
C VAL A 175 8.21 -6.29 -13.94
N LEU A 176 6.97 -6.12 -14.41
CA LEU A 176 6.70 -5.74 -15.81
C LEU A 176 7.28 -4.36 -16.14
N TYR A 177 7.21 -3.41 -15.19
CA TYR A 177 7.85 -2.11 -15.35
C TYR A 177 9.36 -2.24 -15.61
N PHE A 178 10.07 -3.02 -14.79
CA PHE A 178 11.50 -3.23 -14.95
C PHE A 178 11.86 -3.88 -16.28
N VAL A 179 11.02 -4.78 -16.78
CA VAL A 179 11.29 -5.51 -18.02
C VAL A 179 11.03 -4.66 -19.27
N PHE A 180 10.00 -3.81 -19.25
CA PHE A 180 9.52 -3.14 -20.47
C PHE A 180 9.71 -1.63 -20.50
N PHE A 181 9.73 -0.96 -19.33
CA PHE A 181 9.64 0.49 -19.25
C PHE A 181 10.81 1.17 -18.53
N ASN A 182 11.66 0.39 -17.86
CA ASN A 182 12.74 0.95 -17.05
C ASN A 182 13.77 1.75 -17.88
N GLU A 183 14.03 1.37 -19.12
CA GLU A 183 14.95 2.10 -20.01
C GLU A 183 14.41 3.46 -20.44
N GLU A 184 13.09 3.62 -20.54
CA GLU A 184 12.47 4.87 -21.01
C GLU A 184 12.21 5.87 -19.86
N PHE A 185 11.72 5.40 -18.72
CA PHE A 185 11.25 6.26 -17.62
C PHE A 185 12.19 6.28 -16.42
N GLY A 186 13.14 5.35 -16.33
CA GLY A 186 14.12 5.29 -15.25
C GLY A 186 13.47 5.22 -13.87
N ILE A 187 14.12 5.82 -12.87
CA ILE A 187 13.67 5.78 -11.46
C ILE A 187 12.34 6.54 -11.22
N TYR A 188 11.99 7.47 -12.08
CA TYR A 188 10.76 8.28 -11.94
C TYR A 188 9.49 7.54 -12.32
N GLY A 189 9.58 6.42 -13.01
CA GLY A 189 8.43 5.61 -13.39
C GLY A 189 8.07 4.51 -12.39
N LEU A 190 8.91 4.29 -11.37
CA LEU A 190 8.69 3.35 -10.27
C LEU A 190 7.75 3.94 -9.23
#